data_559a9f22c5d9413dddcf72098e8a2da7
#
_entry.id   559a9f22c5d9413dddcf72098e8a2da7
#
_cell.length_a   1.000
_cell.length_b   1.000
_cell.length_c   1.000
_cell.angle_alpha   90.00
_cell.angle_beta   90.00
_cell.angle_gamma   90.00
#
_symmetry.space_group_name_H-M   'P 1'
#
loop_
_entity.id
_entity.type
_entity.pdbx_description
1 polymer ?
#
loop_
_entity_poly.entity_id
_entity_poly.type
_entity_poly.pdbx_seq_one_letter_code
_entity_poly.pdbx_strand_id
1 'polypeptide(L)'
;MAKVVAVTGATGFVGSHLVHRLAREGWSVRILARRMPQAALVPDAIIDVVIGGLGDARALRRLVRGADAVIHVAGIVKARHRADFQVANVEGTRLVLAAVSEAAPMARFIHISSLAAREPHLSPYA
;
A
#
# COMPACT_ATOMS: atom_id res chain seq x y z
N MET A 1 -15.48 -13.38 -12.29
CA MET A 1 -15.39 -12.33 -11.25
C MET A 1 -14.08 -11.59 -11.40
N ALA A 2 -14.12 -10.29 -11.17
CA ALA A 2 -12.91 -9.47 -11.20
C ALA A 2 -11.96 -9.91 -10.07
N LYS A 3 -10.66 -9.95 -10.38
CA LYS A 3 -9.63 -10.17 -9.39
C LYS A 3 -9.51 -8.94 -8.50
N VAL A 4 -9.22 -9.17 -7.23
CA VAL A 4 -9.08 -8.12 -6.21
C VAL A 4 -7.61 -7.80 -6.01
N VAL A 5 -7.28 -6.52 -6.04
CA VAL A 5 -5.95 -6.02 -5.68
C VAL A 5 -6.05 -5.05 -4.52
N ALA A 6 -5.25 -5.30 -3.48
CA ALA A 6 -5.11 -4.42 -2.33
C ALA A 6 -3.89 -3.52 -2.52
N VAL A 7 -4.04 -2.22 -2.26
CA VAL A 7 -2.97 -1.24 -2.49
C VAL A 7 -2.79 -0.38 -1.24
N THR A 8 -1.56 -0.29 -0.74
CA THR A 8 -1.17 0.71 0.25
C THR A 8 -0.53 1.91 -0.45
N GLY A 9 -0.61 3.08 0.16
CA GLY A 9 -0.04 4.29 -0.43
C GLY A 9 -0.81 4.81 -1.65
N ALA A 10 -2.08 4.44 -1.76
CA ALA A 10 -2.93 4.74 -2.90
C ALA A 10 -3.19 6.24 -3.13
N THR A 11 -3.10 7.06 -2.09
CA THR A 11 -3.33 8.50 -2.16
C THR A 11 -2.07 9.30 -2.50
N GLY A 12 -0.91 8.64 -2.57
CA GLY A 12 0.35 9.25 -2.96
C GLY A 12 0.49 9.37 -4.48
N PHE A 13 1.62 9.93 -4.91
CA PHE A 13 1.88 10.17 -6.34
C PHE A 13 1.88 8.87 -7.16
N VAL A 14 2.75 7.93 -6.80
CA VAL A 14 2.82 6.65 -7.53
C VAL A 14 1.55 5.84 -7.33
N GLY A 15 1.07 5.76 -6.08
CA GLY A 15 -0.10 4.96 -5.74
C GLY A 15 -1.37 5.40 -6.45
N SER A 16 -1.61 6.70 -6.60
CA SER A 16 -2.80 7.21 -7.29
C SER A 16 -2.80 6.85 -8.78
N HIS A 17 -1.65 6.95 -9.45
CA HIS A 17 -1.52 6.51 -10.84
C HIS A 17 -1.72 5.00 -10.98
N LEU A 18 -1.17 4.23 -10.05
CA LEU A 18 -1.32 2.77 -10.04
C LEU A 18 -2.79 2.37 -9.88
N VAL A 19 -3.50 2.95 -8.93
CA VAL A 19 -4.93 2.68 -8.69
C VAL A 19 -5.75 2.97 -9.93
N HIS A 20 -5.50 4.10 -10.58
CA HIS A 20 -6.16 4.48 -11.82
C HIS A 20 -5.94 3.43 -12.92
N ARG A 21 -4.70 3.00 -13.11
CA ARG A 21 -4.37 2.00 -14.12
C ARG A 21 -5.02 0.65 -13.81
N LEU A 22 -4.94 0.18 -12.57
CA LEU A 22 -5.53 -1.09 -12.15
C LEU A 22 -7.04 -1.11 -12.37
N ALA A 23 -7.74 -0.04 -12.00
CA ALA A 23 -9.18 0.07 -12.22
C ALA A 23 -9.54 0.02 -13.72
N ARG A 24 -8.78 0.69 -14.55
CA ARG A 24 -8.98 0.65 -16.02
C ARG A 24 -8.70 -0.72 -16.63
N GLU A 25 -7.81 -1.51 -16.03
CA GLU A 25 -7.54 -2.88 -16.47
C GLU A 25 -8.55 -3.90 -15.92
N GLY A 26 -9.59 -3.43 -15.23
CA GLY A 26 -10.68 -4.28 -14.75
C GLY A 26 -10.47 -4.92 -13.40
N TRP A 27 -9.44 -4.52 -12.64
CA TRP A 27 -9.25 -5.00 -11.29
C TRP A 27 -10.26 -4.36 -10.33
N SER A 28 -10.74 -5.15 -9.37
CA SER A 28 -11.44 -4.63 -8.21
C SER A 28 -10.39 -4.12 -7.21
N VAL A 29 -10.33 -2.80 -7.03
CA VAL A 29 -9.26 -2.18 -6.25
C VAL A 29 -9.74 -1.87 -4.83
N ARG A 30 -8.96 -2.30 -3.84
CA ARG A 30 -9.17 -1.99 -2.43
C ARG A 30 -7.95 -1.23 -1.91
N ILE A 31 -8.19 -0.11 -1.24
CA ILE A 31 -7.11 0.74 -0.76
C ILE A 31 -7.15 0.90 0.75
N LEU A 32 -5.98 1.18 1.33
CA LEU A 32 -5.85 1.63 2.71
C LEU A 32 -5.74 3.16 2.72
N ALA A 33 -6.54 3.82 3.53
CA ALA A 33 -6.45 5.26 3.72
C ALA A 33 -6.76 5.62 5.17
N ARG A 34 -6.04 6.59 5.71
CA ARG A 34 -6.26 7.03 7.10
C ARG A 34 -7.60 7.73 7.28
N ARG A 35 -8.13 8.29 6.21
CA ARG A 35 -9.46 8.91 6.15
C ARG A 35 -10.04 8.75 4.77
N MET A 36 -11.35 8.88 4.65
CA MET A 36 -12.02 8.77 3.36
C MET A 36 -11.52 9.86 2.41
N PRO A 37 -11.11 9.51 1.17
CA PRO A 37 -10.73 10.49 0.17
C PRO A 37 -11.88 11.47 -0.13
N GLN A 38 -11.56 12.76 -0.22
CA GLN A 38 -12.56 13.80 -0.49
C GLN A 38 -13.08 13.79 -1.92
N ALA A 39 -12.28 13.28 -2.85
CA ALA A 39 -12.63 13.16 -4.25
C ALA A 39 -12.48 11.71 -4.71
N ALA A 40 -13.20 11.34 -5.75
CA ALA A 40 -13.04 10.04 -6.36
C ALA A 40 -11.60 9.87 -6.88
N LEU A 41 -10.94 8.79 -6.47
CA LEU A 41 -9.59 8.48 -6.93
C LEU A 41 -9.56 8.13 -8.41
N VAL A 42 -10.62 7.49 -8.88
CA VAL A 42 -10.82 7.14 -10.29
C VAL A 42 -12.24 7.51 -10.66
N PRO A 43 -12.45 8.40 -11.63
CA PRO A 43 -13.79 8.70 -12.11
C PRO A 43 -14.48 7.43 -12.63
N ASP A 44 -15.76 7.31 -12.33
CA ASP A 44 -16.62 6.21 -12.79
C ASP A 44 -16.21 4.80 -12.34
N ALA A 45 -15.29 4.69 -11.38
CA ALA A 45 -14.89 3.42 -10.79
C ALA A 45 -15.21 3.37 -9.30
N ILE A 46 -15.62 2.18 -8.84
CA ILE A 46 -15.84 1.92 -7.42
C ILE A 46 -14.53 1.45 -6.82
N ILE A 47 -14.00 2.21 -5.87
CA ILE A 47 -12.81 1.88 -5.11
C ILE A 47 -13.25 1.56 -3.68
N ASP A 48 -12.92 0.37 -3.22
CA ASP A 48 -13.19 -0.05 -1.85
C ASP A 48 -12.14 0.54 -0.91
N VAL A 49 -12.57 1.25 0.12
CA VAL A 49 -11.68 1.95 1.05
C VAL A 49 -11.72 1.30 2.43
N VAL A 50 -10.57 0.84 2.89
CA VAL A 50 -10.36 0.38 4.27
C VAL A 50 -9.70 1.52 5.04
N ILE A 51 -10.37 1.98 6.08
CA ILE A 51 -9.87 3.07 6.93
C ILE A 51 -8.88 2.52 7.95
N GLY A 52 -7.69 3.09 7.97
CA GLY A 52 -6.64 2.73 8.90
C GLY A 52 -5.27 3.12 8.41
N GLY A 53 -4.28 3.00 9.26
CA GLY A 53 -2.87 3.21 8.94
C GLY A 53 -2.08 1.91 8.90
N LEU A 54 -0.80 2.01 8.56
CA LEU A 54 0.09 0.83 8.51
C LEU A 54 0.32 0.19 9.88
N GLY A 55 0.13 0.93 10.96
CA GLY A 55 0.20 0.40 12.33
C GLY A 55 -1.05 -0.31 12.81
N ASP A 56 -2.11 -0.30 12.04
CA ASP A 56 -3.40 -0.90 12.39
C ASP A 56 -3.51 -2.32 11.79
N ALA A 57 -3.12 -3.32 12.58
CA ALA A 57 -3.12 -4.72 12.14
C ALA A 57 -4.50 -5.20 11.69
N ARG A 58 -5.56 -4.73 12.34
CA ARG A 58 -6.94 -5.10 11.98
C ARG A 58 -7.31 -4.54 10.61
N ALA A 59 -6.99 -3.28 10.35
CA ALA A 59 -7.22 -2.65 9.05
C ALA A 59 -6.41 -3.35 7.95
N LEU A 60 -5.15 -3.69 8.21
CA LEU A 60 -4.32 -4.41 7.25
C LEU A 60 -4.90 -5.79 6.90
N ARG A 61 -5.38 -6.54 7.89
CA ARG A 61 -6.05 -7.83 7.61
C ARG A 61 -7.31 -7.65 6.77
N ARG A 62 -8.11 -6.62 7.05
CA ARG A 62 -9.30 -6.31 6.23
C ARG A 62 -8.92 -5.90 4.81
N LEU A 63 -7.85 -5.14 4.67
CA LEU A 63 -7.34 -4.71 3.36
C LEU A 63 -6.98 -5.90 2.48
N VAL A 64 -6.22 -6.85 3.00
CA VAL A 64 -5.65 -7.94 2.20
C VAL A 64 -6.56 -9.17 2.08
N ARG A 65 -7.55 -9.32 2.95
CA ARG A 65 -8.42 -10.51 2.96
C ARG A 65 -9.08 -10.73 1.61
N GLY A 66 -8.90 -11.93 1.05
CA GLY A 66 -9.48 -12.29 -0.25
C GLY A 66 -8.84 -11.60 -1.46
N ALA A 67 -7.74 -10.90 -1.26
CA ALA A 67 -7.03 -10.28 -2.38
C ALA A 67 -6.26 -11.32 -3.19
N ASP A 68 -6.25 -11.16 -4.51
CA ASP A 68 -5.43 -11.95 -5.43
C ASP A 68 -4.00 -11.39 -5.50
N ALA A 69 -3.87 -10.09 -5.28
CA ALA A 69 -2.58 -9.41 -5.24
C ALA A 69 -2.59 -8.30 -4.19
N VAL A 70 -1.42 -8.03 -3.62
CA VAL A 70 -1.19 -6.92 -2.69
C VAL A 70 0.00 -6.13 -3.20
N ILE A 71 -0.18 -4.84 -3.42
CA ILE A 71 0.88 -3.94 -3.88
C ILE A 71 1.15 -2.92 -2.77
N HIS A 72 2.34 -3.02 -2.18
CA HIS A 72 2.75 -2.14 -1.10
C HIS A 72 3.56 -0.98 -1.67
N VAL A 73 2.92 0.18 -1.78
CA VAL A 73 3.51 1.41 -2.31
C VAL A 73 3.82 2.40 -1.18
N ALA A 74 3.13 2.28 -0.05
CA ALA A 74 3.28 3.19 1.08
C ALA A 74 4.73 3.26 1.56
N GLY A 75 5.19 4.47 1.79
CA GLY A 75 6.51 4.76 2.30
C GLY A 75 6.70 6.26 2.38
N ILE A 76 7.71 6.69 3.11
CA ILE A 76 8.08 8.11 3.19
C ILE A 76 9.47 8.31 2.61
N VAL A 77 9.66 9.46 1.95
CA VAL A 77 10.94 9.84 1.35
C VAL A 77 11.61 11.00 2.10
N LYS A 78 10.88 11.64 3.01
CA LYS A 78 11.36 12.74 3.85
C LYS A 78 10.92 12.51 5.29
N ALA A 79 11.83 12.74 6.23
CA ALA A 79 11.58 12.68 7.66
C ALA A 79 12.60 13.52 8.41
N ARG A 80 12.25 13.98 9.63
CA ARG A 80 13.17 14.72 10.50
C ARG A 80 14.20 13.78 11.15
N HIS A 81 13.79 12.54 11.45
CA HIS A 81 14.61 11.59 12.17
C HIS A 81 14.71 10.26 11.43
N ARG A 82 15.86 9.60 11.56
CA ARG A 82 16.07 8.27 11.00
C ARG A 82 15.04 7.26 11.48
N ALA A 83 14.62 7.36 12.74
CA ALA A 83 13.61 6.49 13.31
C ALA A 83 12.26 6.54 12.58
N ASP A 84 11.91 7.69 12.02
CA ASP A 84 10.67 7.85 11.26
C ASP A 84 10.66 6.99 9.99
N PHE A 85 11.82 6.91 9.31
CA PHE A 85 11.98 6.01 8.16
C PHE A 85 11.88 4.54 8.58
N GLN A 86 12.45 4.17 9.72
CA GLN A 86 12.36 2.81 10.24
C GLN A 86 10.92 2.40 10.52
N VAL A 87 10.16 3.27 11.17
CA VAL A 87 8.75 3.00 11.48
C VAL A 87 7.91 2.90 10.20
N ALA A 88 8.02 3.87 9.30
CA ALA A 88 7.18 3.93 8.10
C ALA A 88 7.61 2.89 7.06
N ASN A 89 8.89 2.80 6.74
CA ASN A 89 9.36 2.04 5.58
C ASN A 89 9.76 0.60 5.94
N VAL A 90 10.30 0.37 7.12
CA VAL A 90 10.73 -0.98 7.55
C VAL A 90 9.60 -1.68 8.31
N GLU A 91 9.17 -1.11 9.43
CA GLU A 91 8.14 -1.71 10.26
C GLU A 91 6.79 -1.75 9.53
N GLY A 92 6.45 -0.69 8.80
CA GLY A 92 5.24 -0.67 7.98
C GLY A 92 5.21 -1.81 6.96
N THR A 93 6.32 -2.07 6.27
CA THR A 93 6.42 -3.18 5.32
C THR A 93 6.30 -4.53 6.03
N ARG A 94 6.95 -4.68 7.19
CA ARG A 94 6.86 -5.89 8.01
C ARG A 94 5.41 -6.19 8.40
N LEU A 95 4.67 -5.18 8.82
CA LEU A 95 3.27 -5.32 9.23
C LEU A 95 2.36 -5.71 8.07
N VAL A 96 2.59 -5.15 6.89
CA VAL A 96 1.85 -5.54 5.68
C VAL A 96 2.14 -7.00 5.32
N LEU A 97 3.39 -7.41 5.34
CA LEU A 97 3.78 -8.80 5.08
C LEU A 97 3.15 -9.77 6.09
N ALA A 98 3.12 -9.39 7.37
CA ALA A 98 2.48 -10.20 8.41
C ALA A 98 0.98 -10.37 8.12
N ALA A 99 0.30 -9.29 7.74
CA ALA A 99 -1.12 -9.36 7.38
C ALA A 99 -1.37 -10.25 6.16
N VAL A 100 -0.52 -10.17 5.14
CA VAL A 100 -0.61 -11.03 3.95
C VAL A 100 -0.42 -12.50 4.33
N SER A 101 0.60 -12.82 5.12
CA SER A 101 0.85 -14.19 5.58
C SER A 101 -0.32 -14.77 6.35
N GLU A 102 -0.99 -13.94 7.14
CA GLU A 102 -2.10 -14.35 8.01
C GLU A 102 -3.44 -14.43 7.28
N ALA A 103 -3.76 -13.43 6.45
CA ALA A 103 -5.11 -13.25 5.90
C ALA A 103 -5.21 -13.44 4.38
N ALA A 104 -4.09 -13.48 3.66
CA ALA A 104 -4.07 -13.67 2.21
C ALA A 104 -2.79 -14.41 1.76
N PRO A 105 -2.52 -15.62 2.30
CA PRO A 105 -1.23 -16.29 2.06
C PRO A 105 -1.01 -16.69 0.60
N MET A 106 -2.06 -16.76 -0.20
CA MET A 106 -1.96 -17.10 -1.63
C MET A 106 -1.88 -15.87 -2.53
N ALA A 107 -1.98 -14.66 -1.98
CA ALA A 107 -1.90 -13.45 -2.76
C ALA A 107 -0.46 -13.22 -3.27
N ARG A 108 -0.37 -12.70 -4.49
CA ARG A 108 0.92 -12.21 -4.99
C ARG A 108 1.25 -10.91 -4.28
N PHE A 109 2.41 -10.84 -3.65
CA PHE A 109 2.88 -9.63 -2.99
C PHE A 109 3.90 -8.89 -3.87
N ILE A 110 3.67 -7.59 -4.09
CA ILE A 110 4.58 -6.73 -4.84
C ILE A 110 4.98 -5.56 -3.93
N HIS A 111 6.28 -5.45 -3.68
CA HIS A 111 6.86 -4.35 -2.92
C HIS A 111 7.45 -3.32 -3.88
N ILE A 112 7.01 -2.08 -3.76
CA ILE A 112 7.60 -0.98 -4.52
C ILE A 112 8.77 -0.42 -3.71
N SER A 113 9.97 -0.69 -4.17
CA SER A 113 11.20 -0.19 -3.59
C SER A 113 11.59 1.16 -4.22
N SER A 114 12.83 1.55 -4.05
CA SER A 114 13.40 2.77 -4.62
C SER A 114 14.78 2.48 -5.17
N LEU A 115 15.15 3.21 -6.22
CA LEU A 115 16.52 3.19 -6.72
C LEU A 115 17.53 3.61 -5.64
N ALA A 116 17.12 4.47 -4.69
CA ALA A 116 17.94 4.88 -3.56
C ALA A 116 18.44 3.70 -2.71
N ALA A 117 17.68 2.61 -2.65
CA ALA A 117 18.05 1.41 -1.88
C ALA A 117 19.32 0.70 -2.39
N ARG A 118 19.80 1.03 -3.59
CA ARG A 118 21.07 0.52 -4.13
C ARG A 118 22.28 1.04 -3.36
N GLU A 119 22.18 2.21 -2.75
CA GLU A 119 23.26 2.90 -2.06
C GLU A 119 22.82 3.30 -0.65
N PRO A 120 22.64 2.33 0.25
CA PRO A 120 21.99 2.57 1.55
C PRO A 120 22.78 3.51 2.47
N HIS A 121 24.07 3.73 2.19
CA HIS A 121 24.92 4.62 2.98
C HIS A 121 24.82 6.09 2.59
N LEU A 122 24.17 6.42 1.48
CA LEU A 122 24.12 7.80 0.97
C LEU A 122 23.15 8.71 1.73
N SER A 123 22.11 8.12 2.35
CA SER A 123 21.14 8.90 3.10
C SER A 123 20.36 8.03 4.09
N PRO A 124 19.75 8.65 5.12
CA PRO A 124 18.84 7.92 6.02
C PRO A 124 17.65 7.26 5.30
N TYR A 125 17.16 7.89 4.23
CA TYR A 125 16.10 7.30 3.39
C TYR A 125 16.59 6.03 2.67
N ALA A 126 17.79 6.07 2.11
CA ALA A 126 18.36 4.94 1.38
C ALA A 126 18.57 3.72 2.27
#